data_3b8e17b3b752af4af18a57e9f71c50e1
#
_entry.id   3b8e17b3b752af4af18a57e9f71c50e1
#
_cell.length_a   1.000
_cell.length_b   1.000
_cell.length_c   1.000
_cell.angle_alpha   90.00
_cell.angle_beta   90.00
_cell.angle_gamma   90.00
#
_symmetry.space_group_name_H-M   'P 1'
#
loop_
_entity.id
_entity.type
_entity.pdbx_description
1 polymer ?
#
loop_
_entity_poly.entity_id
_entity_poly.type
_entity_poly.pdbx_seq_one_letter_code
_entity_poly.pdbx_strand_id
1 'polypeptide(L)'
;MTEGVAAAPRRHLHAVDLMRVLTVALVVGVHTVTHVPVKDTVAAGALTVVFHSSREIFFVVTALVLMHGYGRRAVRWTDFWRRRYLCVAVPYAVWTLVYMLADGHWRDPLGAFLHTLGGDLLTGGAKYQLYFLLVSMQIYLCFPAIRWLIRATRNHHGWLLGVGAVFQLALSAAIHQQWSPGGLVTAWVHGPDAVLPSYLLYVIAGGVAGWHLDRITAWTLAHRRLVLGATAVSVVATVGIFLLQRLALGETTVDASGVFQPVVVVDSLAIAWTFFTAGVSWVERGMPLRRVVLALSDSSFGIYLAHPLVLMGMTTIAGPLGLLSASTRAPIAVVLVIVVGVMAPLVYGIGALPALLLRRTPLSLAMSGRPQRRTSPAAPAPAAREAVAA
;
A
#
# COMPACT_ATOMS: atom_id res chain seq x y z
N MET A 1 -33.47 -27.89 -18.06
CA MET A 1 -33.15 -26.49 -18.44
C MET A 1 -32.91 -25.73 -17.16
N THR A 2 -31.62 -25.60 -16.77
CA THR A 2 -31.24 -24.84 -15.59
C THR A 2 -30.88 -23.43 -16.08
N GLU A 3 -31.81 -22.49 -15.86
CA GLU A 3 -31.52 -21.05 -16.08
C GLU A 3 -30.30 -20.64 -15.26
N GLY A 4 -29.27 -20.26 -15.97
CA GLY A 4 -28.05 -19.68 -15.37
C GLY A 4 -28.41 -18.35 -14.71
N VAL A 5 -28.52 -18.35 -13.39
CA VAL A 5 -28.62 -17.12 -12.60
C VAL A 5 -27.41 -16.26 -12.93
N ALA A 6 -27.61 -15.24 -13.74
CA ALA A 6 -26.59 -14.25 -14.08
C ALA A 6 -26.07 -13.63 -12.76
N ALA A 7 -24.77 -13.83 -12.48
CA ALA A 7 -24.15 -13.27 -11.28
C ALA A 7 -24.31 -11.76 -11.30
N ALA A 8 -24.93 -11.19 -10.28
CA ALA A 8 -25.13 -9.76 -10.13
C ALA A 8 -23.80 -8.99 -10.35
N PRO A 9 -23.81 -7.86 -11.07
CA PRO A 9 -22.62 -7.11 -11.40
C PRO A 9 -21.89 -6.71 -10.10
N ARG A 10 -20.54 -6.77 -10.13
CA ARG A 10 -19.70 -6.38 -8.98
C ARG A 10 -19.91 -4.91 -8.68
N ARG A 11 -20.51 -4.61 -7.53
CA ARG A 11 -20.65 -3.23 -7.09
C ARG A 11 -19.26 -2.67 -6.80
N HIS A 12 -18.87 -1.60 -7.47
CA HIS A 12 -17.58 -0.95 -7.25
C HIS A 12 -17.52 -0.34 -5.85
N LEU A 13 -16.43 -0.56 -5.12
CA LEU A 13 -16.24 -0.05 -3.76
C LEU A 13 -15.58 1.33 -3.79
N HIS A 14 -16.35 2.37 -4.05
CA HIS A 14 -15.81 3.74 -4.14
C HIS A 14 -15.10 4.21 -2.86
N ALA A 15 -15.51 3.75 -1.68
CA ALA A 15 -14.80 4.03 -0.43
C ALA A 15 -13.34 3.57 -0.46
N VAL A 16 -13.08 2.43 -1.12
CA VAL A 16 -11.72 1.90 -1.27
C VAL A 16 -10.87 2.75 -2.22
N ASP A 17 -11.48 3.45 -3.17
CA ASP A 17 -10.72 4.35 -4.06
C ASP A 17 -10.06 5.49 -3.29
N LEU A 18 -10.81 6.16 -2.41
CA LEU A 18 -10.23 7.21 -1.56
C LEU A 18 -9.20 6.64 -0.57
N MET A 19 -9.50 5.47 0.02
CA MET A 19 -8.56 4.79 0.91
C MET A 19 -7.21 4.51 0.24
N ARG A 20 -7.21 4.05 -1.03
CA ARG A 20 -5.97 3.84 -1.81
C ARG A 20 -5.20 5.13 -2.05
N VAL A 21 -5.89 6.21 -2.42
CA VAL A 21 -5.26 7.53 -2.64
C VAL A 21 -4.55 7.99 -1.39
N LEU A 22 -5.21 7.92 -0.23
CA LEU A 22 -4.63 8.31 1.06
C LEU A 22 -3.44 7.41 1.45
N THR A 23 -3.56 6.10 1.22
CA THR A 23 -2.48 5.14 1.53
C THR A 23 -1.24 5.40 0.69
N VAL A 24 -1.39 5.66 -0.63
CA VAL A 24 -0.24 6.01 -1.48
C VAL A 24 0.36 7.36 -1.09
N ALA A 25 -0.46 8.31 -0.65
CA ALA A 25 0.04 9.59 -0.14
C ALA A 25 0.95 9.39 1.09
N LEU A 26 0.56 8.49 2.02
CA LEU A 26 1.43 8.13 3.16
C LEU A 26 2.73 7.45 2.70
N VAL A 27 2.68 6.53 1.73
CA VAL A 27 3.89 5.88 1.18
C VAL A 27 4.84 6.91 0.60
N VAL A 28 4.33 7.81 -0.23
CA VAL A 28 5.16 8.90 -0.79
C VAL A 28 5.68 9.80 0.32
N GLY A 29 4.85 10.09 1.33
CA GLY A 29 5.22 10.90 2.49
C GLY A 29 6.39 10.30 3.27
N VAL A 30 6.31 9.03 3.67
CA VAL A 30 7.39 8.38 4.44
C VAL A 30 8.69 8.38 3.65
N HIS A 31 8.66 8.00 2.37
CA HIS A 31 9.87 7.94 1.56
C HIS A 31 10.44 9.34 1.25
N THR A 32 9.60 10.36 1.14
CA THR A 32 10.08 11.73 0.98
C THR A 32 10.78 12.21 2.25
N VAL A 33 10.22 11.96 3.45
CA VAL A 33 10.84 12.32 4.73
C VAL A 33 12.17 11.60 4.95
N THR A 34 12.25 10.31 4.62
CA THR A 34 13.46 9.49 4.82
C THR A 34 14.57 9.72 3.80
N HIS A 35 14.33 10.48 2.73
CA HIS A 35 15.34 10.79 1.70
C HIS A 35 15.84 12.25 1.73
N VAL A 36 15.50 13.01 2.77
CA VAL A 36 16.02 14.36 2.98
C VAL A 36 17.09 14.39 4.08
N PRO A 37 18.01 15.38 4.10
CA PRO A 37 19.12 15.42 5.06
C PRO A 37 18.71 15.50 6.54
N VAL A 38 17.48 15.91 6.81
CA VAL A 38 16.93 16.02 8.19
C VAL A 38 16.28 14.74 8.69
N LYS A 39 16.37 13.63 7.96
CA LYS A 39 15.73 12.35 8.28
C LYS A 39 16.07 11.81 9.68
N ASP A 40 17.25 12.09 10.20
CA ASP A 40 17.72 11.59 11.50
C ASP A 40 17.29 12.48 12.68
N THR A 41 16.52 13.54 12.41
CA THR A 41 15.99 14.41 13.46
C THR A 41 14.78 13.79 14.15
N VAL A 42 14.55 14.18 15.42
CA VAL A 42 13.41 13.70 16.21
C VAL A 42 12.06 13.99 15.50
N ALA A 43 11.93 15.16 14.90
CA ALA A 43 10.68 15.54 14.22
C ALA A 43 10.44 14.71 12.95
N ALA A 44 11.47 14.40 12.17
CA ALA A 44 11.36 13.52 11.02
C ALA A 44 11.05 12.08 11.44
N GLY A 45 11.69 11.58 12.51
CA GLY A 45 11.39 10.27 13.07
C GLY A 45 9.95 10.13 13.57
N ALA A 46 9.41 11.17 14.23
CA ALA A 46 8.01 11.20 14.66
C ALA A 46 7.01 11.15 13.49
N LEU A 47 7.32 11.79 12.36
CA LEU A 47 6.51 11.64 11.14
C LEU A 47 6.68 10.26 10.51
N THR A 48 7.90 9.75 10.48
CA THR A 48 8.24 8.46 9.87
C THR A 48 7.50 7.32 10.57
N VAL A 49 7.48 7.27 11.91
CA VAL A 49 6.82 6.19 12.66
C VAL A 49 5.31 6.13 12.38
N VAL A 50 4.65 7.28 12.21
CA VAL A 50 3.22 7.34 11.86
C VAL A 50 2.99 6.94 10.39
N PHE A 51 3.84 7.44 9.47
CA PHE A 51 3.70 7.16 8.04
C PHE A 51 4.04 5.71 7.67
N HIS A 52 4.79 5.00 8.52
CA HIS A 52 5.10 3.58 8.34
C HIS A 52 3.85 2.69 8.29
N SER A 53 2.70 3.13 8.84
CA SER A 53 1.42 2.43 8.74
C SER A 53 0.96 2.18 7.29
N SER A 54 1.51 2.89 6.32
CA SER A 54 1.08 2.84 4.91
C SER A 54 1.15 1.46 4.28
N ARG A 55 2.18 0.70 4.59
CA ARG A 55 2.42 -0.66 4.08
C ARG A 55 1.34 -1.64 4.56
N GLU A 56 1.08 -1.63 5.84
CA GLU A 56 0.11 -2.48 6.52
C GLU A 56 -1.31 -2.20 6.01
N ILE A 57 -1.65 -0.93 5.81
CA ILE A 57 -2.94 -0.50 5.27
C ILE A 57 -3.18 -1.09 3.88
N PHE A 58 -2.16 -1.16 3.02
CA PHE A 58 -2.30 -1.81 1.71
C PHE A 58 -2.67 -3.29 1.82
N PHE A 59 -2.11 -4.03 2.79
CA PHE A 59 -2.47 -5.43 2.98
C PHE A 59 -3.89 -5.58 3.51
N VAL A 60 -4.34 -4.70 4.42
CA VAL A 60 -5.74 -4.61 4.85
C VAL A 60 -6.66 -4.38 3.65
N VAL A 61 -6.37 -3.37 2.82
CA VAL A 61 -7.16 -3.04 1.62
C VAL A 61 -7.20 -4.19 0.63
N THR A 62 -6.04 -4.82 0.40
CA THR A 62 -5.94 -5.95 -0.53
C THR A 62 -6.81 -7.11 -0.09
N ALA A 63 -6.71 -7.52 1.17
CA ALA A 63 -7.49 -8.62 1.72
C ALA A 63 -9.00 -8.30 1.79
N LEU A 64 -9.36 -7.06 2.14
CA LEU A 64 -10.73 -6.57 2.15
C LEU A 64 -11.37 -6.72 0.76
N VAL A 65 -10.71 -6.21 -0.29
CA VAL A 65 -11.20 -6.27 -1.67
C VAL A 65 -11.27 -7.71 -2.18
N LEU A 66 -10.28 -8.54 -1.86
CA LEU A 66 -10.28 -9.96 -2.24
C LEU A 66 -11.43 -10.70 -1.58
N MET A 67 -11.61 -10.53 -0.27
CA MET A 67 -12.66 -11.25 0.46
C MET A 67 -14.05 -10.75 0.06
N HIS A 68 -14.27 -9.44 -0.10
CA HIS A 68 -15.53 -8.90 -0.62
C HIS A 68 -15.85 -9.45 -2.01
N GLY A 69 -14.85 -9.50 -2.91
CA GLY A 69 -15.06 -9.94 -4.30
C GLY A 69 -15.19 -11.45 -4.49
N TYR A 70 -14.54 -12.25 -3.66
CA TYR A 70 -14.39 -13.70 -3.85
C TYR A 70 -14.81 -14.54 -2.62
N GLY A 71 -15.05 -13.92 -1.47
CA GLY A 71 -15.29 -14.63 -0.19
C GLY A 71 -16.45 -15.62 -0.25
N ARG A 72 -17.57 -15.26 -0.88
CA ARG A 72 -18.83 -16.06 -0.90
C ARG A 72 -19.14 -16.69 -2.24
N ARG A 73 -18.31 -16.51 -3.28
CA ARG A 73 -18.56 -16.98 -4.65
C ARG A 73 -17.77 -18.23 -4.98
N ALA A 74 -18.19 -19.00 -5.98
CA ALA A 74 -17.35 -20.01 -6.61
C ALA A 74 -16.18 -19.31 -7.34
N VAL A 75 -14.98 -19.84 -7.22
CA VAL A 75 -13.75 -19.24 -7.78
C VAL A 75 -13.00 -20.31 -8.57
N ARG A 76 -12.72 -20.03 -9.83
CA ARG A 76 -11.74 -20.78 -10.61
C ARG A 76 -10.35 -20.22 -10.28
N TRP A 77 -9.57 -20.96 -9.48
CA TRP A 77 -8.30 -20.48 -8.94
C TRP A 77 -7.27 -20.19 -10.01
N THR A 78 -7.23 -20.97 -11.09
CA THR A 78 -6.34 -20.73 -12.22
C THR A 78 -6.57 -19.37 -12.86
N ASP A 79 -7.84 -19.00 -13.11
CA ASP A 79 -8.20 -17.69 -13.68
C ASP A 79 -7.92 -16.57 -12.69
N PHE A 80 -8.14 -16.80 -11.40
CA PHE A 80 -7.82 -15.85 -10.35
C PHE A 80 -6.32 -15.54 -10.33
N TRP A 81 -5.48 -16.57 -10.21
CA TRP A 81 -4.03 -16.40 -10.16
C TRP A 81 -3.49 -15.78 -11.45
N ARG A 82 -3.86 -16.30 -12.61
CA ARG A 82 -3.43 -15.72 -13.89
C ARG A 82 -3.69 -14.21 -13.97
N ARG A 83 -4.90 -13.76 -13.59
CA ARG A 83 -5.24 -12.32 -13.64
C ARG A 83 -4.45 -11.51 -12.62
N ARG A 84 -4.25 -12.04 -11.41
CA ARG A 84 -3.57 -11.32 -10.34
C ARG A 84 -2.06 -11.26 -10.57
N TYR A 85 -1.45 -12.37 -10.93
CA TYR A 85 -0.02 -12.41 -11.21
C TYR A 85 0.35 -11.57 -12.44
N LEU A 86 -0.41 -11.61 -13.52
CA LEU A 86 -0.14 -10.73 -14.67
C LEU A 86 -0.13 -9.24 -14.28
N CYS A 87 -1.02 -8.82 -13.38
CA CYS A 87 -1.11 -7.42 -12.96
C CYS A 87 -0.06 -7.00 -11.93
N VAL A 88 0.67 -7.94 -11.31
CA VAL A 88 1.66 -7.64 -10.27
C VAL A 88 3.04 -8.14 -10.63
N ALA A 89 3.20 -9.39 -11.11
CA ALA A 89 4.50 -9.95 -11.43
C ALA A 89 5.15 -9.29 -12.66
N VAL A 90 4.36 -8.93 -13.68
CA VAL A 90 4.89 -8.23 -14.85
C VAL A 90 5.44 -6.85 -14.47
N PRO A 91 4.69 -5.95 -13.79
CA PRO A 91 5.26 -4.71 -13.29
C PRO A 91 6.44 -4.93 -12.33
N TYR A 92 6.37 -5.92 -11.46
CA TYR A 92 7.46 -6.25 -10.55
C TYR A 92 8.77 -6.51 -11.29
N ALA A 93 8.76 -7.41 -12.27
CA ALA A 93 9.95 -7.75 -13.06
C ALA A 93 10.46 -6.54 -13.87
N VAL A 94 9.55 -5.78 -14.49
CA VAL A 94 9.91 -4.60 -15.27
C VAL A 94 10.53 -3.52 -14.38
N TRP A 95 9.94 -3.23 -13.23
CA TRP A 95 10.46 -2.21 -12.33
C TRP A 95 11.73 -2.65 -11.59
N THR A 96 11.92 -3.96 -11.30
CA THR A 96 13.20 -4.50 -10.85
C THR A 96 14.30 -4.15 -11.86
N LEU A 97 14.07 -4.44 -13.14
CA LEU A 97 15.02 -4.10 -14.20
C LEU A 97 15.24 -2.58 -14.33
N VAL A 98 14.18 -1.77 -14.29
CA VAL A 98 14.28 -0.30 -14.34
C VAL A 98 15.16 0.24 -13.21
N TYR A 99 14.98 -0.25 -11.98
CA TYR A 99 15.80 0.20 -10.85
C TYR A 99 17.23 -0.28 -10.92
N MET A 100 17.49 -1.51 -11.32
CA MET A 100 18.84 -2.00 -11.56
C MET A 100 19.58 -1.14 -12.59
N LEU A 101 18.90 -0.79 -13.69
CA LEU A 101 19.49 0.09 -14.72
C LEU A 101 19.70 1.51 -14.18
N ALA A 102 18.77 2.06 -13.41
CA ALA A 102 18.89 3.38 -12.80
C ALA A 102 20.01 3.46 -11.75
N ASP A 103 20.26 2.38 -11.01
CA ASP A 103 21.31 2.26 -10.00
C ASP A 103 22.69 1.93 -10.65
N GLY A 104 22.76 1.77 -11.98
CA GLY A 104 24.02 1.67 -12.75
C GLY A 104 24.50 0.25 -13.04
N HIS A 105 23.75 -0.78 -12.71
CA HIS A 105 24.10 -2.19 -12.94
C HIS A 105 24.27 -2.58 -14.43
N TRP A 106 23.84 -1.72 -15.35
CA TRP A 106 24.09 -1.91 -16.77
C TRP A 106 25.60 -1.91 -17.13
N ARG A 107 26.47 -1.48 -16.20
CA ARG A 107 27.94 -1.50 -16.34
C ARG A 107 28.55 -2.80 -15.85
N ASP A 108 27.78 -3.65 -15.18
CA ASP A 108 28.28 -4.90 -14.62
C ASP A 108 28.51 -5.95 -15.74
N PRO A 109 29.46 -6.86 -15.57
CA PRO A 109 29.56 -8.04 -16.43
C PRO A 109 28.24 -8.82 -16.43
N LEU A 110 27.86 -9.39 -17.59
CA LEU A 110 26.57 -10.06 -17.77
C LEU A 110 26.28 -11.11 -16.68
N GLY A 111 27.28 -11.88 -16.28
CA GLY A 111 27.10 -12.88 -15.21
C GLY A 111 26.74 -12.27 -13.87
N ALA A 112 27.41 -11.18 -13.46
CA ALA A 112 27.10 -10.42 -12.23
C ALA A 112 25.73 -9.79 -12.32
N PHE A 113 25.38 -9.16 -13.44
CA PHE A 113 24.07 -8.58 -13.69
C PHE A 113 22.95 -9.62 -13.53
N LEU A 114 23.07 -10.78 -14.17
CA LEU A 114 22.06 -11.83 -14.09
C LEU A 114 21.95 -12.43 -12.67
N HIS A 115 23.06 -12.57 -11.96
CA HIS A 115 23.05 -13.01 -10.57
C HIS A 115 22.31 -12.04 -9.67
N THR A 116 22.62 -10.72 -9.77
CA THR A 116 21.93 -9.66 -9.01
C THR A 116 20.45 -9.63 -9.37
N LEU A 117 20.09 -9.66 -10.68
CA LEU A 117 18.70 -9.70 -11.13
C LEU A 117 17.94 -10.88 -10.53
N GLY A 118 18.55 -12.09 -10.51
CA GLY A 118 17.94 -13.26 -9.91
C GLY A 118 17.71 -13.08 -8.41
N GLY A 119 18.70 -12.57 -7.68
CA GLY A 119 18.59 -12.24 -6.26
C GLY A 119 17.48 -11.21 -5.99
N ASP A 120 17.45 -10.12 -6.72
CA ASP A 120 16.47 -9.05 -6.58
C ASP A 120 15.05 -9.50 -6.91
N LEU A 121 14.87 -10.37 -7.91
CA LEU A 121 13.57 -10.95 -8.23
C LEU A 121 13.07 -11.91 -7.14
N LEU A 122 13.97 -12.56 -6.39
CA LEU A 122 13.60 -13.46 -5.30
C LEU A 122 13.32 -12.73 -3.98
N THR A 123 13.99 -11.60 -3.75
CA THR A 123 13.96 -10.89 -2.47
C THR A 123 13.16 -9.58 -2.50
N GLY A 124 12.96 -8.99 -3.69
CA GLY A 124 12.43 -7.63 -3.83
C GLY A 124 13.48 -6.55 -3.56
N GLY A 125 14.79 -6.90 -3.62
CA GLY A 125 15.90 -6.08 -3.16
C GLY A 125 16.28 -4.91 -4.07
N ALA A 126 15.90 -4.92 -5.34
CA ALA A 126 16.30 -3.88 -6.30
C ALA A 126 15.90 -2.46 -5.87
N LYS A 127 14.85 -2.30 -5.09
CA LYS A 127 14.46 -1.02 -4.45
C LYS A 127 13.56 -1.28 -3.23
N TYR A 128 13.67 -0.42 -2.24
CA TYR A 128 13.06 -0.53 -0.92
C TYR A 128 11.53 -0.76 -0.88
N GLN A 129 10.78 -0.49 -1.95
CA GLN A 129 9.34 -0.74 -2.01
C GLN A 129 8.98 -2.05 -2.73
N LEU A 130 9.89 -2.67 -3.50
CA LEU A 130 9.52 -3.79 -4.37
C LEU A 130 9.18 -5.07 -3.61
N TYR A 131 9.76 -5.32 -2.43
CA TYR A 131 9.40 -6.47 -1.60
C TYR A 131 7.90 -6.56 -1.29
N PHE A 132 7.21 -5.42 -1.23
CA PHE A 132 5.77 -5.37 -1.01
C PHE A 132 4.97 -6.09 -2.12
N LEU A 133 5.44 -6.02 -3.38
CA LEU A 133 4.82 -6.76 -4.49
C LEU A 133 5.01 -8.25 -4.32
N LEU A 134 6.17 -8.65 -3.82
CA LEU A 134 6.48 -10.05 -3.52
C LEU A 134 5.54 -10.58 -2.42
N VAL A 135 5.34 -9.84 -1.34
CA VAL A 135 4.35 -10.18 -0.30
C VAL A 135 2.92 -10.19 -0.87
N SER A 136 2.58 -9.26 -1.74
CA SER A 136 1.26 -9.25 -2.42
C SER A 136 1.04 -10.50 -3.27
N MET A 137 2.07 -11.00 -3.95
CA MET A 137 2.01 -12.26 -4.69
C MET A 137 1.83 -13.46 -3.74
N GLN A 138 2.49 -13.46 -2.57
CA GLN A 138 2.28 -14.46 -1.53
C GLN A 138 0.85 -14.45 -0.99
N ILE A 139 0.26 -13.26 -0.79
CA ILE A 139 -1.16 -13.12 -0.41
C ILE A 139 -2.06 -13.76 -1.48
N TYR A 140 -1.81 -13.52 -2.76
CA TYR A 140 -2.61 -14.13 -3.83
C TYR A 140 -2.45 -15.64 -3.89
N LEU A 141 -1.25 -16.16 -3.65
CA LEU A 141 -0.99 -17.59 -3.58
C LEU A 141 -1.76 -18.23 -2.42
N CYS A 142 -1.65 -17.65 -1.23
CA CYS A 142 -2.26 -18.15 -0.01
C CYS A 142 -3.75 -17.79 0.13
N PHE A 143 -4.32 -16.98 -0.79
CA PHE A 143 -5.69 -16.51 -0.65
C PHE A 143 -6.74 -17.64 -0.56
N PRO A 144 -6.62 -18.82 -1.23
CA PRO A 144 -7.52 -19.94 -0.99
C PRO A 144 -7.57 -20.37 0.48
N ALA A 145 -6.39 -20.47 1.13
CA ALA A 145 -6.27 -20.85 2.54
C ALA A 145 -6.80 -19.76 3.48
N ILE A 146 -6.46 -18.49 3.22
CA ILE A 146 -6.98 -17.32 3.96
C ILE A 146 -8.51 -17.28 3.88
N ARG A 147 -9.05 -17.46 2.69
CA ARG A 147 -10.50 -17.52 2.48
C ARG A 147 -11.13 -18.69 3.22
N TRP A 148 -10.52 -19.87 3.16
CA TRP A 148 -11.00 -21.05 3.89
C TRP A 148 -11.02 -20.78 5.41
N LEU A 149 -9.94 -20.24 5.97
CA LEU A 149 -9.82 -19.91 7.39
C LEU A 149 -10.96 -18.95 7.82
N ILE A 150 -11.16 -17.84 7.10
CA ILE A 150 -12.22 -16.85 7.43
C ILE A 150 -13.62 -17.49 7.31
N ARG A 151 -13.84 -18.38 6.36
CA ARG A 151 -15.13 -19.10 6.23
C ARG A 151 -15.34 -20.12 7.34
N ALA A 152 -14.31 -20.87 7.69
CA ALA A 152 -14.36 -21.87 8.74
C ALA A 152 -14.61 -21.25 10.13
N THR A 153 -14.03 -20.06 10.35
CA THR A 153 -14.16 -19.31 11.62
C THR A 153 -15.27 -18.27 11.61
N ARG A 154 -16.24 -18.36 10.69
CA ARG A 154 -17.26 -17.31 10.45
C ARG A 154 -18.05 -16.86 11.69
N ASN A 155 -18.20 -17.72 12.68
CA ASN A 155 -18.90 -17.44 13.93
C ASN A 155 -17.94 -16.99 15.06
N HIS A 156 -16.62 -17.02 14.82
CA HIS A 156 -15.57 -16.79 15.82
C HIS A 156 -14.49 -15.80 15.32
N HIS A 157 -14.85 -14.85 14.44
CA HIS A 157 -13.88 -13.89 13.91
C HIS A 157 -13.23 -13.03 15.00
N GLY A 158 -13.90 -12.79 16.13
CA GLY A 158 -13.29 -12.13 17.30
C GLY A 158 -12.09 -12.89 17.85
N TRP A 159 -12.21 -14.21 18.01
CA TRP A 159 -11.09 -15.07 18.42
C TRP A 159 -9.98 -15.11 17.37
N LEU A 160 -10.33 -15.22 16.09
CA LEU A 160 -9.35 -15.19 15.00
C LEU A 160 -8.53 -13.90 15.01
N LEU A 161 -9.18 -12.75 15.17
CA LEU A 161 -8.51 -11.46 15.27
C LEU A 161 -7.69 -11.33 16.56
N GLY A 162 -8.19 -11.83 17.70
CA GLY A 162 -7.47 -11.82 18.96
C GLY A 162 -6.18 -12.63 18.92
N VAL A 163 -6.24 -13.88 18.41
CA VAL A 163 -5.05 -14.73 18.24
C VAL A 163 -4.08 -14.08 17.24
N GLY A 164 -4.59 -13.55 16.13
CA GLY A 164 -3.76 -12.83 15.14
C GLY A 164 -3.09 -11.60 15.74
N ALA A 165 -3.78 -10.85 16.60
CA ALA A 165 -3.22 -9.68 17.27
C ALA A 165 -2.11 -10.07 18.26
N VAL A 166 -2.34 -11.08 19.10
CA VAL A 166 -1.31 -11.59 20.02
C VAL A 166 -0.07 -12.05 19.25
N PHE A 167 -0.26 -12.84 18.18
CA PHE A 167 0.84 -13.27 17.32
C PHE A 167 1.60 -12.10 16.73
N GLN A 168 0.90 -11.11 16.14
CA GLN A 168 1.53 -9.97 15.48
C GLN A 168 2.28 -9.08 16.46
N LEU A 169 1.71 -8.82 17.65
CA LEU A 169 2.36 -8.02 18.69
C LEU A 169 3.62 -8.72 19.21
N ALA A 170 3.55 -10.04 19.47
CA ALA A 170 4.70 -10.82 19.91
C ALA A 170 5.81 -10.86 18.83
N LEU A 171 5.42 -11.06 17.56
CA LEU A 171 6.37 -11.03 16.45
C LEU A 171 7.01 -9.64 16.29
N SER A 172 6.21 -8.57 16.34
CA SER A 172 6.74 -7.20 16.25
C SER A 172 7.71 -6.89 17.41
N ALA A 173 7.41 -7.34 18.62
CA ALA A 173 8.32 -7.22 19.75
C ALA A 173 9.63 -8.02 19.53
N ALA A 174 9.52 -9.25 19.03
CA ALA A 174 10.69 -10.08 18.72
C ALA A 174 11.60 -9.46 17.65
N ILE A 175 10.98 -8.89 16.59
CA ILE A 175 11.71 -8.20 15.52
C ILE A 175 12.39 -6.93 16.06
N HIS A 176 11.66 -6.12 16.80
CA HIS A 176 12.21 -4.87 17.37
C HIS A 176 13.38 -5.15 18.31
N GLN A 177 13.30 -6.21 19.13
CA GLN A 177 14.35 -6.64 20.04
C GLN A 177 15.45 -7.47 19.38
N GLN A 178 15.39 -7.71 18.07
CA GLN A 178 16.36 -8.53 17.32
C GLN A 178 16.53 -9.92 17.96
N TRP A 179 15.42 -10.54 18.39
CA TRP A 179 15.46 -11.86 19.04
C TRP A 179 16.04 -12.93 18.13
N SER A 180 17.01 -13.70 18.61
CA SER A 180 17.83 -14.62 17.81
C SER A 180 17.83 -16.04 18.39
N PRO A 181 16.71 -16.79 18.28
CA PRO A 181 16.64 -18.16 18.83
C PRO A 181 17.38 -19.21 17.99
N GLY A 182 17.88 -18.84 16.81
CA GLY A 182 18.56 -19.74 15.88
C GLY A 182 17.73 -20.16 14.67
N GLY A 183 18.40 -20.67 13.65
CA GLY A 183 17.79 -21.24 12.44
C GLY A 183 16.91 -20.28 11.64
N LEU A 184 15.84 -20.83 11.06
CA LEU A 184 14.90 -20.07 10.20
C LEU A 184 14.17 -18.94 10.94
N VAL A 185 13.95 -19.08 12.25
CA VAL A 185 13.26 -18.05 13.04
C VAL A 185 14.14 -16.82 13.15
N THR A 186 15.43 -16.96 13.41
CA THR A 186 16.38 -15.85 13.40
C THR A 186 16.45 -15.18 12.03
N ALA A 187 16.56 -15.96 10.95
CA ALA A 187 16.57 -15.42 9.60
C ALA A 187 15.31 -14.61 9.28
N TRP A 188 14.15 -15.07 9.76
CA TRP A 188 12.89 -14.34 9.60
C TRP A 188 12.85 -13.05 10.45
N VAL A 189 13.24 -13.10 11.72
CA VAL A 189 13.26 -11.92 12.61
C VAL A 189 14.18 -10.83 12.07
N HIS A 190 15.31 -11.19 11.47
CA HIS A 190 16.29 -10.26 10.93
C HIS A 190 15.99 -9.81 9.48
N GLY A 191 15.10 -10.50 8.76
CA GLY A 191 14.66 -10.15 7.40
C GLY A 191 13.16 -10.31 7.23
N PRO A 192 12.33 -9.56 8.00
CA PRO A 192 10.89 -9.80 8.07
C PRO A 192 10.11 -9.22 6.89
N ASP A 193 10.71 -8.32 6.09
CA ASP A 193 9.97 -7.47 5.16
C ASP A 193 9.31 -8.23 4.00
N ALA A 194 9.99 -9.23 3.43
CA ALA A 194 9.55 -9.90 2.21
C ALA A 194 8.67 -11.14 2.43
N VAL A 195 8.19 -11.40 3.64
CA VAL A 195 7.45 -12.61 4.00
C VAL A 195 6.06 -12.34 4.55
N LEU A 196 5.07 -13.04 4.01
CA LEU A 196 3.66 -12.89 4.37
C LEU A 196 3.35 -13.05 5.88
N PRO A 197 3.94 -14.00 6.63
CA PRO A 197 3.67 -14.15 8.06
C PRO A 197 3.88 -12.87 8.88
N SER A 198 4.78 -11.97 8.45
CA SER A 198 5.02 -10.69 9.10
C SER A 198 3.83 -9.71 9.03
N TYR A 199 2.82 -10.03 8.22
CA TYR A 199 1.66 -9.18 7.96
C TYR A 199 0.32 -9.89 8.15
N LEU A 200 0.34 -11.05 8.78
CA LEU A 200 -0.81 -11.95 8.81
C LEU A 200 -2.05 -11.32 9.47
N LEU A 201 -1.88 -10.57 10.56
CA LEU A 201 -2.97 -9.86 11.22
C LEU A 201 -3.68 -8.89 10.27
N TYR A 202 -2.92 -8.10 9.51
CA TYR A 202 -3.49 -7.10 8.60
C TYR A 202 -4.28 -7.75 7.47
N VAL A 203 -3.79 -8.88 6.97
CA VAL A 203 -4.49 -9.67 5.94
C VAL A 203 -5.77 -10.30 6.51
N ILE A 204 -5.71 -10.85 7.73
CA ILE A 204 -6.89 -11.41 8.41
C ILE A 204 -7.89 -10.29 8.71
N ALA A 205 -7.46 -9.16 9.27
CA ALA A 205 -8.32 -8.03 9.61
C ALA A 205 -9.03 -7.48 8.36
N GLY A 206 -8.29 -7.26 7.27
CA GLY A 206 -8.86 -6.85 5.99
C GLY A 206 -9.84 -7.88 5.43
N GLY A 207 -9.50 -9.17 5.52
CA GLY A 207 -10.38 -10.24 5.07
C GLY A 207 -11.68 -10.33 5.88
N VAL A 208 -11.61 -10.23 7.21
CA VAL A 208 -12.79 -10.18 8.09
C VAL A 208 -13.63 -8.93 7.82
N ALA A 209 -12.98 -7.77 7.59
CA ALA A 209 -13.67 -6.55 7.21
C ALA A 209 -14.41 -6.71 5.87
N GLY A 210 -13.77 -7.34 4.87
CA GLY A 210 -14.41 -7.63 3.59
C GLY A 210 -15.55 -8.64 3.68
N TRP A 211 -15.50 -9.58 4.65
CA TRP A 211 -16.59 -10.52 4.92
C TRP A 211 -17.82 -9.86 5.54
N HIS A 212 -17.62 -8.87 6.43
CA HIS A 212 -18.65 -8.14 7.16
C HIS A 212 -18.84 -6.69 6.66
N LEU A 213 -18.53 -6.40 5.40
CA LEU A 213 -18.39 -5.04 4.88
C LEU A 213 -19.60 -4.15 5.16
N ASP A 214 -20.83 -4.64 4.92
CA ASP A 214 -22.05 -3.85 5.12
C ASP A 214 -22.24 -3.48 6.59
N ARG A 215 -22.02 -4.44 7.51
CA ARG A 215 -22.11 -4.20 8.95
C ARG A 215 -21.05 -3.21 9.43
N ILE A 216 -19.81 -3.37 8.97
CA ILE A 216 -18.70 -2.48 9.33
C ILE A 216 -18.96 -1.07 8.79
N THR A 217 -19.46 -0.95 7.57
CA THR A 217 -19.82 0.34 6.97
C THR A 217 -20.88 1.06 7.80
N ALA A 218 -21.97 0.39 8.13
CA ALA A 218 -23.06 0.96 8.95
C ALA A 218 -22.55 1.38 10.34
N TRP A 219 -21.77 0.52 10.99
CA TRP A 219 -21.19 0.82 12.31
C TRP A 219 -20.24 2.01 12.25
N THR A 220 -19.37 2.07 11.24
CA THR A 220 -18.39 3.15 11.04
C THR A 220 -19.09 4.50 10.85
N LEU A 221 -20.15 4.55 10.04
CA LEU A 221 -20.92 5.78 9.83
C LEU A 221 -21.59 6.27 11.11
N ALA A 222 -22.10 5.36 11.94
CA ALA A 222 -22.70 5.69 13.23
C ALA A 222 -21.67 6.16 14.27
N HIS A 223 -20.43 5.65 14.22
CA HIS A 223 -19.41 5.85 15.27
C HIS A 223 -18.15 6.56 14.75
N ARG A 224 -18.24 7.36 13.69
CA ARG A 224 -17.09 8.03 13.06
C ARG A 224 -16.23 8.86 14.02
N ARG A 225 -16.87 9.55 15.00
CA ARG A 225 -16.14 10.33 16.01
C ARG A 225 -15.31 9.45 16.93
N LEU A 226 -15.83 8.27 17.28
CA LEU A 226 -15.10 7.29 18.09
C LEU A 226 -13.88 6.76 17.33
N VAL A 227 -14.04 6.42 16.04
CA VAL A 227 -12.91 5.95 15.21
C VAL A 227 -11.81 7.03 15.10
N LEU A 228 -12.19 8.27 14.81
CA LEU A 228 -11.24 9.38 14.74
C LEU A 228 -10.56 9.65 16.09
N GLY A 229 -11.31 9.62 17.18
CA GLY A 229 -10.76 9.77 18.53
C GLY A 229 -9.79 8.65 18.91
N ALA A 230 -10.16 7.40 18.63
CA ALA A 230 -9.28 6.24 18.86
C ALA A 230 -7.98 6.32 18.05
N THR A 231 -8.07 6.76 16.78
CA THR A 231 -6.87 6.97 15.95
C THR A 231 -6.01 8.12 16.48
N ALA A 232 -6.61 9.23 16.92
CA ALA A 232 -5.85 10.32 17.52
C ALA A 232 -5.08 9.85 18.76
N VAL A 233 -5.73 9.08 19.64
CA VAL A 233 -5.06 8.47 20.80
C VAL A 233 -3.95 7.52 20.37
N SER A 234 -4.17 6.68 19.36
CA SER A 234 -3.16 5.75 18.84
C SER A 234 -1.93 6.51 18.29
N VAL A 235 -2.15 7.53 17.47
CA VAL A 235 -1.05 8.36 16.93
C VAL A 235 -0.28 9.05 18.03
N VAL A 236 -0.96 9.64 19.04
CA VAL A 236 -0.30 10.26 20.20
C VAL A 236 0.50 9.24 20.99
N ALA A 237 -0.03 8.03 21.19
CA ALA A 237 0.69 6.95 21.87
C ALA A 237 1.92 6.50 21.07
N THR A 238 1.79 6.36 19.74
CA THR A 238 2.89 5.97 18.84
C THR A 238 4.02 7.00 18.88
N VAL A 239 3.69 8.28 18.75
CA VAL A 239 4.68 9.37 18.86
C VAL A 239 5.26 9.44 20.27
N GLY A 240 4.44 9.25 21.31
CA GLY A 240 4.91 9.23 22.71
C GLY A 240 5.91 8.11 22.98
N ILE A 241 5.66 6.89 22.47
CA ILE A 241 6.59 5.76 22.58
C ILE A 241 7.87 6.02 21.78
N PHE A 242 7.77 6.54 20.56
CA PHE A 242 8.93 6.97 19.78
C PHE A 242 9.79 7.98 20.55
N LEU A 243 9.18 9.01 21.16
CA LEU A 243 9.90 10.01 21.95
C LEU A 243 10.55 9.40 23.20
N LEU A 244 9.87 8.48 23.88
CA LEU A 244 10.41 7.76 25.02
C LEU A 244 11.64 6.94 24.61
N GLN A 245 11.57 6.15 23.57
CA GLN A 245 12.67 5.33 23.04
C GLN A 245 13.86 6.22 22.63
N ARG A 246 13.58 7.28 21.87
CA ARG A 246 14.61 8.17 21.34
C ARG A 246 15.26 9.04 22.40
N LEU A 247 14.50 9.65 23.32
CA LEU A 247 14.98 10.66 24.25
C LEU A 247 15.36 10.10 25.63
N ALA A 248 14.63 9.08 26.12
CA ALA A 248 14.87 8.50 27.44
C ALA A 248 15.66 7.18 27.39
N LEU A 249 15.43 6.33 26.38
CA LEU A 249 16.15 5.04 26.26
C LEU A 249 17.39 5.11 25.37
N GLY A 250 17.61 6.24 24.67
CA GLY A 250 18.83 6.47 23.88
C GLY A 250 18.88 5.71 22.55
N GLU A 251 17.75 5.16 22.06
CA GLU A 251 17.70 4.51 20.77
C GLU A 251 18.02 5.51 19.64
N THR A 252 18.52 5.01 18.50
CA THR A 252 18.67 5.85 17.31
C THR A 252 17.30 6.28 16.76
N THR A 253 17.26 7.38 15.99
CA THR A 253 15.99 7.79 15.34
C THR A 253 15.46 6.69 14.41
N VAL A 254 16.34 5.93 13.76
CA VAL A 254 15.98 4.84 12.84
C VAL A 254 15.35 3.68 13.61
N ASP A 255 15.97 3.25 14.72
CA ASP A 255 15.46 2.12 15.52
C ASP A 255 14.14 2.50 16.19
N ALA A 256 14.07 3.68 16.83
CA ALA A 256 12.87 4.18 17.50
C ALA A 256 11.71 4.45 16.52
N SER A 257 11.96 4.73 15.24
CA SER A 257 10.94 4.88 14.22
C SER A 257 10.71 3.61 13.39
N GLY A 258 11.27 2.48 13.80
CA GLY A 258 11.16 1.19 13.09
C GLY A 258 9.72 0.76 12.90
N VAL A 259 9.44 0.14 11.74
CA VAL A 259 8.08 -0.22 11.34
C VAL A 259 7.53 -1.45 12.07
N PHE A 260 8.40 -2.36 12.50
CA PHE A 260 8.01 -3.55 13.26
C PHE A 260 8.05 -3.30 14.78
N GLN A 261 7.28 -2.31 15.25
CA GLN A 261 7.06 -2.08 16.67
C GLN A 261 5.64 -2.46 17.07
N PRO A 262 5.42 -2.97 18.30
CA PRO A 262 4.07 -3.33 18.76
C PRO A 262 3.06 -2.17 18.66
N VAL A 263 3.48 -0.94 18.95
CA VAL A 263 2.60 0.24 18.86
C VAL A 263 2.18 0.54 17.42
N VAL A 264 3.06 0.33 16.45
CA VAL A 264 2.76 0.54 15.03
C VAL A 264 1.70 -0.45 14.53
N VAL A 265 1.59 -1.64 15.14
CA VAL A 265 0.52 -2.60 14.81
C VAL A 265 -0.86 -2.00 15.09
N VAL A 266 -1.02 -1.41 16.28
CA VAL A 266 -2.28 -0.79 16.69
C VAL A 266 -2.58 0.44 15.84
N ASP A 267 -1.56 1.28 15.64
CA ASP A 267 -1.66 2.52 14.87
C ASP A 267 -2.05 2.26 13.40
N SER A 268 -1.42 1.26 12.77
CA SER A 268 -1.73 0.88 11.39
C SER A 268 -3.19 0.45 11.20
N LEU A 269 -3.75 -0.31 12.14
CA LEU A 269 -5.16 -0.70 12.10
C LEU A 269 -6.09 0.48 12.35
N ALA A 270 -5.74 1.38 13.26
CA ALA A 270 -6.50 2.58 13.56
C ALA A 270 -6.52 3.55 12.38
N ILE A 271 -5.37 3.81 11.75
CA ILE A 271 -5.27 4.64 10.53
C ILE A 271 -6.00 3.98 9.36
N ALA A 272 -5.88 2.64 9.17
CA ALA A 272 -6.63 1.92 8.15
C ALA A 272 -8.13 2.13 8.31
N TRP A 273 -8.64 2.07 9.54
CA TRP A 273 -10.05 2.30 9.83
C TRP A 273 -10.44 3.76 9.60
N THR A 274 -9.59 4.72 9.96
CA THR A 274 -9.81 6.14 9.66
C THR A 274 -9.87 6.39 8.15
N PHE A 275 -9.00 5.76 7.35
CA PHE A 275 -9.07 5.90 5.89
C PHE A 275 -10.33 5.26 5.30
N PHE A 276 -10.77 4.14 5.87
CA PHE A 276 -12.06 3.56 5.52
C PHE A 276 -13.22 4.50 5.90
N THR A 277 -13.18 5.10 7.09
CA THR A 277 -14.15 6.10 7.55
C THR A 277 -14.21 7.31 6.63
N ALA A 278 -13.05 7.83 6.21
CA ALA A 278 -12.98 8.90 5.22
C ALA A 278 -13.61 8.48 3.88
N GLY A 279 -13.33 7.25 3.42
CA GLY A 279 -13.87 6.71 2.19
C GLY A 279 -15.40 6.56 2.22
N VAL A 280 -15.96 5.96 3.28
CA VAL A 280 -17.43 5.79 3.39
C VAL A 280 -18.14 7.13 3.59
N SER A 281 -17.55 8.05 4.35
CA SER A 281 -18.10 9.41 4.53
C SER A 281 -18.03 10.24 3.25
N TRP A 282 -17.00 10.03 2.43
CA TRP A 282 -16.87 10.65 1.12
C TRP A 282 -17.98 10.16 0.15
N VAL A 283 -18.29 8.88 0.17
CA VAL A 283 -19.40 8.31 -0.62
C VAL A 283 -20.74 8.85 -0.14
N GLU A 284 -20.97 8.91 1.18
CA GLU A 284 -22.19 9.48 1.79
C GLU A 284 -22.43 10.94 1.36
N ARG A 285 -21.34 11.72 1.23
CA ARG A 285 -21.40 13.13 0.80
C ARG A 285 -21.51 13.33 -0.72
N GLY A 286 -21.81 12.29 -1.49
CA GLY A 286 -21.97 12.38 -2.94
C GLY A 286 -20.66 12.42 -3.74
N MET A 287 -19.55 12.01 -3.15
CA MET A 287 -18.24 11.87 -3.79
C MET A 287 -17.70 13.17 -4.41
N PRO A 288 -17.47 14.24 -3.64
CA PRO A 288 -16.88 15.47 -4.17
C PRO A 288 -15.53 15.17 -4.84
N LEU A 289 -15.20 15.87 -5.93
CA LEU A 289 -13.99 15.63 -6.73
C LEU A 289 -13.86 14.19 -7.26
N ARG A 290 -14.96 13.47 -7.48
CA ARG A 290 -14.98 12.06 -7.88
C ARG A 290 -14.03 11.74 -9.03
N ARG A 291 -13.99 12.59 -10.07
CA ARG A 291 -13.11 12.37 -11.24
C ARG A 291 -11.63 12.35 -10.85
N VAL A 292 -11.22 13.24 -9.96
CA VAL A 292 -9.84 13.33 -9.46
C VAL A 292 -9.50 12.10 -8.62
N VAL A 293 -10.32 11.77 -7.63
CA VAL A 293 -10.10 10.62 -6.74
C VAL A 293 -10.02 9.31 -7.53
N LEU A 294 -10.91 9.11 -8.51
CA LEU A 294 -10.88 7.91 -9.34
C LEU A 294 -9.64 7.88 -10.24
N ALA A 295 -9.22 9.00 -10.82
CA ALA A 295 -7.99 9.06 -11.62
C ALA A 295 -6.74 8.74 -10.79
N LEU A 296 -6.65 9.28 -9.57
CA LEU A 296 -5.56 9.01 -8.63
C LEU A 296 -5.60 7.56 -8.11
N SER A 297 -6.77 7.03 -7.77
CA SER A 297 -6.94 5.62 -7.39
C SER A 297 -6.55 4.68 -8.53
N ASP A 298 -6.90 5.03 -9.76
CA ASP A 298 -6.51 4.28 -10.96
C ASP A 298 -5.00 4.31 -11.20
N SER A 299 -4.33 5.42 -10.85
CA SER A 299 -2.90 5.59 -11.01
C SER A 299 -2.08 5.13 -9.80
N SER A 300 -2.73 4.82 -8.67
CA SER A 300 -2.10 4.58 -7.37
C SER A 300 -0.97 3.54 -7.42
N PHE A 301 -1.14 2.46 -8.17
CA PHE A 301 -0.12 1.42 -8.30
C PHE A 301 1.07 1.90 -9.15
N GLY A 302 0.83 2.66 -10.22
CA GLY A 302 1.90 3.27 -11.02
C GLY A 302 2.68 4.33 -10.23
N ILE A 303 1.98 5.16 -9.42
CA ILE A 303 2.62 6.12 -8.51
C ILE A 303 3.51 5.37 -7.51
N TYR A 304 2.97 4.30 -6.90
CA TYR A 304 3.71 3.45 -5.99
C TYR A 304 4.98 2.89 -6.62
N LEU A 305 4.94 2.48 -7.88
CA LEU A 305 6.11 1.94 -8.57
C LEU A 305 7.12 3.03 -8.98
N ALA A 306 6.66 4.21 -9.35
CA ALA A 306 7.50 5.26 -9.93
C ALA A 306 8.10 6.24 -8.90
N HIS A 307 7.48 6.41 -7.71
CA HIS A 307 7.88 7.47 -6.77
C HIS A 307 9.35 7.43 -6.34
N PRO A 308 10.04 6.27 -6.16
CA PRO A 308 11.45 6.29 -5.81
C PRO A 308 12.33 6.83 -6.94
N LEU A 309 11.96 6.56 -8.21
CA LEU A 309 12.68 7.11 -9.35
C LEU A 309 12.52 8.64 -9.42
N VAL A 310 11.31 9.14 -9.11
CA VAL A 310 11.05 10.59 -9.01
C VAL A 310 11.84 11.22 -7.88
N LEU A 311 11.85 10.60 -6.69
CA LEU A 311 12.65 11.05 -5.56
C LEU A 311 14.14 11.07 -5.89
N MET A 312 14.66 10.03 -6.52
CA MET A 312 16.06 9.96 -6.96
C MET A 312 16.39 11.10 -7.92
N GLY A 313 15.53 11.36 -8.92
CA GLY A 313 15.71 12.48 -9.84
C GLY A 313 15.67 13.84 -9.14
N MET A 314 14.73 14.05 -8.21
CA MET A 314 14.62 15.29 -7.43
C MET A 314 15.87 15.52 -6.55
N THR A 315 16.35 14.49 -5.86
CA THR A 315 17.54 14.60 -5.00
C THR A 315 18.82 14.82 -5.83
N THR A 316 18.92 14.19 -7.01
CA THR A 316 20.03 14.41 -7.95
C THR A 316 20.08 15.85 -8.45
N ILE A 317 18.93 16.48 -8.70
CA ILE A 317 18.85 17.89 -9.13
C ILE A 317 19.07 18.84 -7.94
N ALA A 318 18.49 18.54 -6.79
CA ALA A 318 18.53 19.40 -5.61
C ALA A 318 19.93 19.48 -4.97
N GLY A 319 20.76 18.43 -5.10
CA GLY A 319 22.11 18.36 -4.57
C GLY A 319 23.02 19.46 -5.13
N PRO A 320 23.28 19.51 -6.45
CA PRO A 320 24.12 20.52 -7.10
C PRO A 320 23.59 21.96 -6.93
N LEU A 321 22.27 22.13 -6.76
CA LEU A 321 21.67 23.46 -6.51
C LEU A 321 21.84 23.94 -5.05
N GLY A 322 22.47 23.15 -4.19
CA GLY A 322 22.65 23.47 -2.78
C GLY A 322 21.37 23.45 -1.93
N LEU A 323 20.24 23.00 -2.49
CA LEU A 323 18.95 22.98 -1.79
C LEU A 323 18.95 22.00 -0.62
N LEU A 324 19.67 20.87 -0.76
CA LEU A 324 19.81 19.88 0.30
C LEU A 324 20.69 20.40 1.45
N SER A 325 21.75 21.13 1.16
CA SER A 325 22.61 21.76 2.20
C SER A 325 21.94 22.99 2.84
N ALA A 326 21.11 23.72 2.09
CA ALA A 326 20.30 24.81 2.65
C ALA A 326 19.25 24.28 3.65
N SER A 327 18.68 23.11 3.40
CA SER A 327 17.69 22.50 4.29
C SER A 327 18.25 22.18 5.68
N THR A 328 19.55 21.88 5.81
CA THR A 328 20.20 21.62 7.10
C THR A 328 20.37 22.87 7.95
N ARG A 329 20.30 24.06 7.37
CA ARG A 329 20.43 25.37 8.04
C ARG A 329 19.06 25.98 8.39
N ALA A 330 17.99 25.54 7.75
CA ALA A 330 16.65 26.03 8.03
C ALA A 330 16.06 25.41 9.31
N PRO A 331 15.14 26.11 10.00
CA PRO A 331 14.39 25.50 11.09
C PRO A 331 13.69 24.22 10.63
N ILE A 332 13.84 23.15 11.40
CA ILE A 332 13.33 21.82 11.04
C ILE A 332 11.84 21.82 10.68
N ALA A 333 11.03 22.62 11.37
CA ALA A 333 9.60 22.75 11.08
C ALA A 333 9.35 23.26 9.65
N VAL A 334 10.15 24.23 9.19
CA VAL A 334 10.06 24.76 7.81
C VAL A 334 10.43 23.69 6.79
N VAL A 335 11.51 22.94 7.07
CA VAL A 335 11.93 21.86 6.18
C VAL A 335 10.85 20.79 6.08
N LEU A 336 10.26 20.37 7.18
CA LEU A 336 9.20 19.35 7.18
C LEU A 336 7.91 19.84 6.49
N VAL A 337 7.56 21.12 6.66
CA VAL A 337 6.42 21.71 5.93
C VAL A 337 6.68 21.68 4.41
N ILE A 338 7.90 22.02 3.98
CA ILE A 338 8.28 21.95 2.56
C ILE A 338 8.26 20.50 2.06
N VAL A 339 8.85 19.58 2.83
CA VAL A 339 8.93 18.16 2.46
C VAL A 339 7.54 17.53 2.32
N VAL A 340 6.70 17.70 3.33
CA VAL A 340 5.35 17.09 3.35
C VAL A 340 4.35 17.91 2.52
N GLY A 341 4.44 19.24 2.56
CA GLY A 341 3.47 20.12 1.90
C GLY A 341 3.77 20.40 0.42
N VAL A 342 5.02 20.26 -0.01
CA VAL A 342 5.42 20.57 -1.40
C VAL A 342 6.04 19.35 -2.09
N MET A 343 7.13 18.78 -1.52
CA MET A 343 7.85 17.70 -2.20
C MET A 343 7.00 16.44 -2.34
N ALA A 344 6.33 15.98 -1.28
CA ALA A 344 5.52 14.78 -1.36
C ALA A 344 4.34 14.90 -2.36
N PRO A 345 3.57 16.00 -2.43
CA PRO A 345 2.59 16.22 -3.50
C PRO A 345 3.20 16.26 -4.90
N LEU A 346 4.38 16.86 -5.08
CA LEU A 346 5.09 16.86 -6.37
C LEU A 346 5.49 15.45 -6.78
N VAL A 347 6.11 14.68 -5.88
CA VAL A 347 6.49 13.27 -6.13
C VAL A 347 5.25 12.46 -6.48
N TYR A 348 4.14 12.67 -5.77
CA TYR A 348 2.87 12.03 -6.05
C TYR A 348 2.35 12.38 -7.45
N GLY A 349 2.30 13.66 -7.77
CA GLY A 349 1.81 14.17 -9.07
C GLY A 349 2.66 13.71 -10.25
N ILE A 350 3.98 13.86 -10.15
CA ILE A 350 4.93 13.42 -11.19
C ILE A 350 4.88 11.89 -11.34
N GLY A 351 4.81 11.15 -10.24
CA GLY A 351 4.66 9.69 -10.26
C GLY A 351 3.37 9.20 -10.91
N ALA A 352 2.33 10.04 -10.94
CA ALA A 352 1.07 9.72 -11.63
C ALA A 352 1.18 9.83 -13.16
N LEU A 353 2.09 10.67 -13.69
CA LEU A 353 2.19 10.95 -15.12
C LEU A 353 2.43 9.68 -15.98
N PRO A 354 3.39 8.80 -15.67
CA PRO A 354 3.58 7.58 -16.46
C PRO A 354 2.32 6.70 -16.50
N ALA A 355 1.64 6.54 -15.36
CA ALA A 355 0.44 5.74 -15.27
C ALA A 355 -0.72 6.34 -16.08
N LEU A 356 -0.86 7.67 -16.09
CA LEU A 356 -1.90 8.37 -16.85
C LEU A 356 -1.61 8.39 -18.35
N LEU A 357 -0.38 8.75 -18.75
CA LEU A 357 0.02 8.87 -20.14
C LEU A 357 0.06 7.52 -20.86
N LEU A 358 0.58 6.49 -20.19
CA LEU A 358 0.73 5.16 -20.77
C LEU A 358 -0.54 4.31 -20.69
N ARG A 359 -1.64 4.82 -20.10
CA ARG A 359 -2.87 4.07 -19.87
C ARG A 359 -3.52 3.51 -21.14
N ARG A 360 -3.29 4.15 -22.29
CA ARG A 360 -3.81 3.74 -23.61
C ARG A 360 -2.81 2.96 -24.44
N THR A 361 -1.59 2.76 -23.96
CA THR A 361 -0.53 2.04 -24.65
C THR A 361 -0.41 0.60 -24.18
N PRO A 362 0.25 -0.30 -24.93
CA PRO A 362 0.58 -1.65 -24.49
C PRO A 362 1.43 -1.68 -23.21
N LEU A 363 2.21 -0.62 -22.96
CA LEU A 363 3.05 -0.48 -21.76
C LEU A 363 2.25 -0.28 -20.47
N SER A 364 0.94 -0.02 -20.54
CA SER A 364 0.08 0.16 -19.37
C SER A 364 0.19 -0.99 -18.37
N LEU A 365 0.23 -2.24 -18.83
CA LEU A 365 0.37 -3.40 -17.96
C LEU A 365 1.72 -3.42 -17.24
N ALA A 366 2.80 -3.20 -17.99
CA ALA A 366 4.17 -3.22 -17.47
C ALA A 366 4.44 -2.08 -16.47
N MET A 367 3.91 -0.89 -16.74
CA MET A 367 4.19 0.32 -15.95
C MET A 367 3.21 0.54 -14.79
N SER A 368 1.99 0.04 -14.89
CA SER A 368 0.93 0.32 -13.88
C SER A 368 0.10 -0.91 -13.46
N GLY A 369 0.48 -2.11 -13.88
CA GLY A 369 -0.26 -3.35 -13.55
C GLY A 369 -1.68 -3.41 -14.10
N ARG A 370 -2.03 -2.53 -15.03
CA ARG A 370 -3.40 -2.46 -15.59
C ARG A 370 -3.39 -2.75 -17.09
N PRO A 371 -4.33 -3.59 -17.57
CA PRO A 371 -4.46 -3.81 -19.00
C PRO A 371 -4.75 -2.49 -19.74
N GLN A 372 -4.30 -2.41 -20.97
CA GLN A 372 -4.56 -1.27 -21.86
C GLN A 372 -6.06 -0.93 -21.90
N ARG A 373 -6.39 0.33 -21.74
CA ARG A 373 -7.77 0.82 -21.88
C ARG A 373 -8.10 0.90 -23.37
N ARG A 374 -8.85 -0.09 -23.89
CA ARG A 374 -9.39 -0.04 -25.25
C ARG A 374 -10.41 1.11 -25.33
N THR A 375 -10.31 1.96 -26.34
CA THR A 375 -11.41 2.85 -26.71
C THR A 375 -12.55 1.97 -27.18
N SER A 376 -13.68 1.97 -26.46
CA SER A 376 -14.90 1.34 -26.99
C SER A 376 -15.21 2.03 -28.31
N PRO A 377 -15.49 1.32 -29.41
CA PRO A 377 -16.04 1.95 -30.58
C PRO A 377 -17.26 2.77 -30.15
N ALA A 378 -17.36 4.01 -30.61
CA ALA A 378 -18.55 4.82 -30.36
C ALA A 378 -19.76 3.97 -30.76
N ALA A 379 -20.75 3.84 -29.85
CA ALA A 379 -22.01 3.19 -30.19
C ALA A 379 -22.51 3.88 -31.49
N PRO A 380 -22.91 3.12 -32.51
CA PRO A 380 -23.46 3.70 -33.70
C PRO A 380 -24.59 4.66 -33.30
N ALA A 381 -24.55 5.87 -33.83
CA ALA A 381 -25.61 6.86 -33.62
C ALA A 381 -26.95 6.16 -33.89
N PRO A 382 -27.97 6.37 -33.06
CA PRO A 382 -29.29 5.80 -33.32
C PRO A 382 -29.72 6.23 -34.73
N ALA A 383 -29.89 5.23 -35.60
CA ALA A 383 -30.37 5.49 -36.95
C ALA A 383 -31.63 6.35 -36.84
N ALA A 384 -31.59 7.50 -37.49
CA ALA A 384 -32.77 8.35 -37.60
C ALA A 384 -33.90 7.45 -38.16
N ARG A 385 -34.90 7.19 -37.34
CA ARG A 385 -36.14 6.61 -37.81
C ARG A 385 -36.70 7.65 -38.75
N GLU A 386 -36.51 7.46 -40.03
CA GLU A 386 -37.27 8.18 -41.04
C GLU A 386 -38.74 8.00 -40.73
N ALA A 387 -39.34 9.12 -40.41
CA ALA A 387 -40.80 9.23 -40.37
C ALA A 387 -41.30 9.04 -41.81
N VAL A 388 -41.75 7.84 -42.13
CA VAL A 388 -42.66 7.66 -43.25
C VAL A 388 -44.06 7.91 -42.69
N ALA A 389 -44.48 9.15 -42.80
CA ALA A 389 -45.88 9.52 -42.72
C ALA A 389 -46.45 9.43 -44.16
N ALA A 390 -47.40 8.56 -44.37
CA ALA A 390 -48.46 8.68 -45.36
C ALA A 390 -49.66 7.85 -44.91
#